data_9096b2c143ccc30df291d7dbb3225900
#
_entry.id   9096b2c143ccc30df291d7dbb3225900
#
_cell.length_a   1.000
_cell.length_b   1.000
_cell.length_c   1.000
_cell.angle_alpha   90.00
_cell.angle_beta   90.00
_cell.angle_gamma   90.00
#
_symmetry.space_group_name_H-M   'P 1'
#
loop_
_entity.id
_entity.type
_entity.pdbx_description
1 polymer ?
#
loop_
_entity_poly.entity_id
_entity_poly.type
_entity_poly.pdbx_seq_one_letter_code
_entity_poly.pdbx_strand_id
1 'polypeptide(L)'
;MDLLCAGELNVDLVLSGFQSAPLLGMEIMGEDYTECLGSSTAICACVASSLGAATGFFGKLGRDHYGEIALQGLKKYNVDTTLVEISPKYRTGLTVSVSTADDRALVTCFGDTIDAFRQDEVPLERAN
;
A
#
# COMPACT_ATOMS: atom_id res chain seq x y z
N MET A 1 -13.28 7.69 -16.73
CA MET A 1 -12.07 7.51 -15.87
C MET A 1 -10.87 7.53 -16.81
N ASP A 2 -9.88 8.40 -16.55
CA ASP A 2 -8.74 8.57 -17.47
C ASP A 2 -7.67 7.51 -17.26
N LEU A 3 -7.57 6.98 -16.02
CA LEU A 3 -6.60 5.96 -15.64
C LEU A 3 -7.23 4.97 -14.65
N LEU A 4 -7.09 3.68 -14.93
CA LEU A 4 -7.38 2.60 -14.00
C LEU A 4 -6.05 1.93 -13.59
N CYS A 5 -5.68 2.06 -12.32
CA CYS A 5 -4.57 1.34 -11.74
C CYS A 5 -5.06 0.03 -11.14
N ALA A 6 -4.38 -1.08 -11.44
CA ALA A 6 -4.72 -2.39 -10.94
C ALA A 6 -3.49 -3.07 -10.32
N GLY A 7 -3.59 -3.51 -9.07
CA GLY A 7 -2.45 -4.11 -8.39
C GLY A 7 -2.69 -4.43 -6.92
N GLU A 8 -1.62 -4.84 -6.26
CA GLU A 8 -1.65 -5.09 -4.82
C GLU A 8 -1.81 -3.77 -4.05
N LEU A 9 -2.32 -3.89 -2.84
CA LEU A 9 -2.38 -2.82 -1.85
C LEU A 9 -1.70 -3.30 -0.57
N ASN A 10 -0.81 -2.50 -0.03
CA ASN A 10 -0.18 -2.74 1.27
C ASN A 10 0.05 -1.43 2.02
N VAL A 11 0.42 -1.55 3.27
CA VAL A 11 0.79 -0.43 4.15
C VAL A 11 2.28 -0.51 4.43
N ASP A 12 2.93 0.64 4.47
CA ASP A 12 4.30 0.78 4.93
C ASP A 12 4.29 1.27 6.38
N LEU A 13 4.84 0.48 7.29
CA LEU A 13 5.20 0.89 8.64
C LEU A 13 6.65 1.39 8.60
N VAL A 14 6.82 2.69 8.59
CA VAL A 14 8.14 3.34 8.50
C VAL A 14 8.65 3.62 9.89
N LEU A 15 9.72 2.93 10.28
CA LEU A 15 10.47 3.16 11.51
C LEU A 15 11.72 3.95 11.17
N SER A 16 12.02 5.03 11.88
CA SER A 16 13.10 5.96 11.56
C SER A 16 13.96 6.33 12.76
N GLY A 17 15.10 6.96 12.49
CA GLY A 17 16.04 7.40 13.53
C GLY A 17 16.96 6.29 14.02
N PHE A 18 17.21 5.26 13.22
CA PHE A 18 18.15 4.20 13.54
C PHE A 18 19.58 4.56 13.08
N GLN A 19 20.57 4.12 13.84
CA GLN A 19 21.98 4.29 13.48
C GLN A 19 22.51 3.15 12.61
N SER A 20 21.85 2.00 12.63
CA SER A 20 22.24 0.80 11.86
C SER A 20 21.04 -0.04 11.50
N ALA A 21 21.21 -0.95 10.56
CA ALA A 21 20.22 -2.00 10.28
C ALA A 21 20.10 -2.97 11.48
N PRO A 22 18.92 -3.60 11.65
CA PRO A 22 18.73 -4.61 12.67
C PRO A 22 19.64 -5.83 12.44
N LEU A 23 20.17 -6.38 13.53
CA LEU A 23 20.97 -7.59 13.54
C LEU A 23 20.26 -8.66 14.36
N LEU A 24 20.40 -9.92 13.96
CA LEU A 24 19.84 -11.04 14.71
C LEU A 24 20.39 -11.08 16.14
N GLY A 25 19.51 -11.30 17.11
CA GLY A 25 19.85 -11.38 18.52
C GLY A 25 20.06 -10.03 19.21
N MET A 26 19.83 -8.91 18.52
CA MET A 26 19.96 -7.57 19.08
C MET A 26 18.69 -6.75 18.93
N GLU A 27 18.38 -5.93 19.94
CA GLU A 27 17.38 -4.87 19.85
C GLU A 27 18.06 -3.55 19.50
N ILE A 28 17.49 -2.82 18.54
CA ILE A 28 17.92 -1.47 18.19
C ILE A 28 16.78 -0.48 18.47
N MET A 29 17.13 0.74 18.84
CA MET A 29 16.17 1.79 19.19
C MET A 29 16.08 2.83 18.08
N GLY A 30 14.87 3.13 17.63
CA GLY A 30 14.58 4.23 16.72
C GLY A 30 13.97 5.42 17.45
N GLU A 31 13.68 6.48 16.71
CA GLU A 31 13.15 7.73 17.26
C GLU A 31 11.66 7.93 16.95
N ASP A 32 11.19 7.44 15.80
CA ASP A 32 9.83 7.70 15.32
C ASP A 32 9.30 6.55 14.47
N TYR A 33 7.99 6.50 14.31
CA TYR A 33 7.32 5.58 13.39
C TYR A 33 6.06 6.21 12.79
N THR A 34 5.70 5.79 11.57
CA THR A 34 4.48 6.20 10.91
C THR A 34 3.93 5.07 10.03
N GLU A 35 2.63 5.06 9.85
CA GLU A 35 1.95 4.15 8.94
C GLU A 35 1.44 4.95 7.72
N CYS A 36 1.67 4.45 6.52
CA CYS A 36 1.21 5.09 5.30
C CYS A 36 0.87 4.08 4.21
N LEU A 37 0.11 4.54 3.21
CA LEU A 37 -0.14 3.76 2.01
C LEU A 37 1.19 3.39 1.34
N GLY A 38 1.41 2.10 1.15
CA GLY A 38 2.48 1.54 0.34
C GLY A 38 2.00 1.18 -1.07
N SER A 39 2.69 0.25 -1.72
CA SER A 39 2.46 -0.20 -3.09
C SER A 39 2.83 0.83 -4.16
N SER A 40 3.69 0.43 -5.09
CA SER A 40 4.08 1.29 -6.23
C SER A 40 2.89 1.64 -7.13
N THR A 41 1.96 0.71 -7.32
CA THR A 41 0.74 0.92 -8.12
C THR A 41 -0.18 1.94 -7.44
N ALA A 42 -0.36 1.84 -6.12
CA ALA A 42 -1.18 2.79 -5.38
C ALA A 42 -0.56 4.19 -5.33
N ILE A 43 0.75 4.29 -5.18
CA ILE A 43 1.47 5.56 -5.25
C ILE A 43 1.30 6.18 -6.63
N CYS A 44 1.43 5.39 -7.71
CA CYS A 44 1.18 5.86 -9.08
C CYS A 44 -0.25 6.43 -9.23
N ALA A 45 -1.27 5.73 -8.73
CA ALA A 45 -2.65 6.20 -8.75
C ALA A 45 -2.83 7.54 -8.02
N CYS A 46 -2.24 7.66 -6.83
CA CYS A 46 -2.29 8.89 -6.05
C CYS A 46 -1.62 10.07 -6.76
N VAL A 47 -0.45 9.83 -7.36
CA VAL A 47 0.28 10.87 -8.13
C VAL A 47 -0.53 11.29 -9.35
N ALA A 48 -1.04 10.34 -10.14
CA ALA A 48 -1.86 10.64 -11.32
C ALA A 48 -3.10 11.48 -10.96
N SER A 49 -3.80 11.08 -9.89
CA SER A 49 -4.96 11.83 -9.39
C SER A 49 -4.58 13.24 -8.93
N SER A 50 -3.44 13.39 -8.24
CA SER A 50 -2.93 14.70 -7.80
C SER A 50 -2.57 15.61 -8.97
N LEU A 51 -2.24 15.05 -10.12
CA LEU A 51 -1.97 15.79 -11.36
C LEU A 51 -3.24 16.08 -12.18
N GLY A 52 -4.40 15.71 -11.68
CA GLY A 52 -5.71 16.04 -12.25
C GLY A 52 -6.34 14.95 -13.11
N ALA A 53 -5.74 13.75 -13.22
CA ALA A 53 -6.36 12.64 -13.91
C ALA A 53 -7.52 12.03 -13.08
N ALA A 54 -8.66 11.74 -13.70
CA ALA A 54 -9.72 10.97 -13.08
C ALA A 54 -9.26 9.50 -12.93
N THR A 55 -8.74 9.17 -11.76
CA THR A 55 -8.04 7.91 -11.49
C THR A 55 -8.87 7.00 -10.60
N GLY A 56 -8.97 5.72 -10.98
CA GLY A 56 -9.54 4.66 -10.15
C GLY A 56 -8.52 3.59 -9.81
N PHE A 57 -8.84 2.81 -8.79
CA PHE A 57 -8.02 1.69 -8.35
C PHE A 57 -8.83 0.39 -8.29
N PHE A 58 -8.29 -0.65 -8.91
CA PHE A 58 -8.78 -2.02 -8.79
C PHE A 58 -7.80 -2.83 -7.93
N GLY A 59 -8.28 -3.42 -6.86
CA GLY A 59 -7.43 -4.22 -5.95
C GLY A 59 -8.24 -4.85 -4.83
N LYS A 60 -7.54 -5.52 -3.92
CA LYS A 60 -8.16 -6.23 -2.80
C LYS A 60 -7.52 -5.80 -1.49
N LEU A 61 -8.34 -5.69 -0.45
CA LEU A 61 -7.92 -5.33 0.91
C LEU A 61 -8.56 -6.27 1.94
N GLY A 62 -7.86 -6.50 3.03
CA GLY A 62 -8.44 -7.08 4.22
C GLY A 62 -9.38 -6.10 4.92
N ARG A 63 -10.39 -6.64 5.62
CA ARG A 63 -11.19 -5.85 6.57
C ARG A 63 -10.44 -5.77 7.91
N ASP A 64 -9.31 -5.11 7.89
CA ASP A 64 -8.37 -4.98 9.01
C ASP A 64 -7.84 -3.55 9.12
N HIS A 65 -7.02 -3.29 10.15
CA HIS A 65 -6.42 -1.99 10.42
C HIS A 65 -5.63 -1.45 9.22
N TYR A 66 -4.81 -2.28 8.59
CA TYR A 66 -4.00 -1.88 7.44
C TYR A 66 -4.82 -1.67 6.17
N GLY A 67 -5.90 -2.45 6.00
CA GLY A 67 -6.87 -2.22 4.91
C GLY A 67 -7.53 -0.85 5.00
N GLU A 68 -7.89 -0.42 6.22
CA GLU A 68 -8.45 0.91 6.42
C GLU A 68 -7.43 2.01 6.11
N ILE A 69 -6.17 1.88 6.57
CA ILE A 69 -5.10 2.85 6.25
C ILE A 69 -4.88 2.96 4.74
N ALA A 70 -4.81 1.83 4.04
CA ALA A 70 -4.61 1.81 2.59
C ALA A 70 -5.79 2.48 1.86
N LEU A 71 -7.03 2.17 2.27
CA LEU A 71 -8.24 2.75 1.68
C LEU A 71 -8.28 4.27 1.89
N GLN A 72 -8.01 4.74 3.10
CA GLN A 72 -7.97 6.17 3.42
C GLN A 72 -6.82 6.88 2.68
N GLY A 73 -5.69 6.20 2.50
CA GLY A 73 -4.58 6.70 1.70
C GLY A 73 -4.97 7.00 0.25
N LEU A 74 -5.68 6.10 -0.41
CA LEU A 74 -6.22 6.32 -1.76
C LEU A 74 -7.24 7.46 -1.80
N LYS A 75 -8.20 7.46 -0.87
CA LYS A 75 -9.27 8.48 -0.79
C LYS A 75 -8.73 9.88 -0.55
N LYS A 76 -7.67 10.02 0.24
CA LYS A 76 -7.00 11.31 0.52
C LYS A 76 -6.55 12.02 -0.77
N TYR A 77 -6.21 11.25 -1.79
CA TYR A 77 -5.79 11.77 -3.10
C TYR A 77 -6.90 11.72 -4.15
N ASN A 78 -8.17 11.55 -3.73
CA ASN A 78 -9.34 11.49 -4.62
C ASN A 78 -9.28 10.36 -5.66
N VAL A 79 -8.61 9.27 -5.36
CA VAL A 79 -8.65 8.06 -6.18
C VAL A 79 -10.00 7.37 -5.97
N ASP A 80 -10.68 7.02 -7.05
CA ASP A 80 -11.93 6.25 -6.99
C ASP A 80 -11.64 4.82 -6.51
N THR A 81 -12.19 4.47 -5.36
CA THR A 81 -12.02 3.17 -4.69
C THR A 81 -13.22 2.23 -4.84
N THR A 82 -14.16 2.54 -5.73
CA THR A 82 -15.37 1.73 -5.92
C THR A 82 -15.09 0.33 -6.43
N LEU A 83 -13.92 0.12 -7.03
CA LEU A 83 -13.43 -1.17 -7.53
C LEU A 83 -12.47 -1.88 -6.57
N VAL A 84 -12.32 -1.38 -5.34
CA VAL A 84 -11.52 -2.04 -4.31
C VAL A 84 -12.41 -3.02 -3.54
N GLU A 85 -12.12 -4.31 -3.65
CA GLU A 85 -12.79 -5.35 -2.85
C GLU A 85 -12.23 -5.37 -1.43
N ILE A 86 -13.11 -5.25 -0.43
CA ILE A 86 -12.76 -5.34 0.99
C ILE A 86 -13.42 -6.58 1.58
N SER A 87 -12.63 -7.52 2.08
CA SER A 87 -13.16 -8.78 2.60
C SER A 87 -12.47 -9.21 3.89
N PRO A 88 -13.22 -9.79 4.87
CA PRO A 88 -12.61 -10.38 6.05
C PRO A 88 -11.83 -11.66 5.76
N LYS A 89 -11.91 -12.18 4.54
CA LYS A 89 -11.13 -13.35 4.09
C LYS A 89 -9.66 -13.03 3.82
N TYR A 90 -9.33 -11.73 3.63
CA TYR A 90 -7.97 -11.30 3.31
C TYR A 90 -7.31 -10.65 4.52
N ARG A 91 -6.00 -10.81 4.60
CA ARG A 91 -5.12 -9.95 5.40
C ARG A 91 -4.42 -8.98 4.47
N THR A 92 -4.42 -7.71 4.82
CA THR A 92 -3.71 -6.69 4.07
C THR A 92 -2.20 -6.85 4.23
N GLY A 93 -1.46 -6.66 3.17
CA GLY A 93 0.01 -6.72 3.18
C GLY A 93 0.63 -5.57 3.98
N LEU A 94 1.79 -5.84 4.56
CA LEU A 94 2.56 -4.91 5.37
C LEU A 94 4.03 -4.96 4.97
N THR A 95 4.63 -3.80 4.79
CA THR A 95 6.08 -3.62 4.70
C THR A 95 6.56 -2.85 5.91
N VAL A 96 7.54 -3.38 6.63
CA VAL A 96 8.27 -2.64 7.66
C VAL A 96 9.53 -2.07 7.04
N SER A 97 9.70 -0.75 7.12
CA SER A 97 10.90 -0.03 6.71
C SER A 97 11.68 0.39 7.93
N VAL A 98 12.91 -0.04 8.06
CA VAL A 98 13.87 0.44 9.07
C VAL A 98 14.82 1.40 8.40
N SER A 99 14.70 2.70 8.73
CA SER A 99 15.41 3.77 8.03
C SER A 99 16.51 4.36 8.90
N THR A 100 17.70 4.44 8.31
CA THR A 100 18.85 5.17 8.84
C THR A 100 19.01 6.51 8.11
N ALA A 101 20.03 7.29 8.43
CA ALA A 101 20.32 8.53 7.73
C ALA A 101 20.71 8.30 6.25
N ASP A 102 21.33 7.15 5.95
CA ASP A 102 21.93 6.90 4.64
C ASP A 102 21.08 5.97 3.76
N ASP A 103 20.35 5.01 4.37
CA ASP A 103 19.61 3.98 3.63
C ASP A 103 18.51 3.35 4.49
N ARG A 104 17.81 2.36 3.93
CA ARG A 104 16.74 1.64 4.61
C ARG A 104 16.79 0.14 4.34
N ALA A 105 16.34 -0.63 5.30
CA ALA A 105 16.05 -2.05 5.15
C ALA A 105 14.53 -2.26 5.11
N LEU A 106 14.05 -3.13 4.23
CA LEU A 106 12.62 -3.43 4.06
C LEU A 106 12.37 -4.91 4.36
N VAL A 107 11.28 -5.16 5.09
CA VAL A 107 10.76 -6.52 5.34
C VAL A 107 9.28 -6.52 5.00
N THR A 108 8.87 -7.36 4.04
CA THR A 108 7.49 -7.37 3.51
C THR A 108 6.82 -8.70 3.74
N CYS A 109 5.56 -8.62 4.21
CA CYS A 109 4.60 -9.71 4.20
C CYS A 109 3.40 -9.29 3.34
N PHE A 110 3.18 -9.93 2.20
CA PHE A 110 2.11 -9.53 1.27
C PHE A 110 0.69 -9.83 1.78
N GLY A 111 0.56 -10.58 2.86
CA GLY A 111 -0.76 -11.04 3.32
C GLY A 111 -1.38 -12.03 2.34
N ASP A 112 -2.68 -11.89 2.11
CA ASP A 112 -3.44 -12.80 1.24
C ASP A 112 -3.90 -12.11 -0.07
N THR A 113 -3.80 -10.80 -0.16
CA THR A 113 -4.45 -10.01 -1.22
C THR A 113 -3.76 -10.13 -2.57
N ILE A 114 -2.44 -10.36 -2.59
CA ILE A 114 -1.69 -10.54 -3.84
C ILE A 114 -2.06 -11.87 -4.52
N ASP A 115 -2.19 -12.95 -3.75
CA ASP A 115 -2.56 -14.27 -4.27
C ASP A 115 -4.05 -14.31 -4.69
N ALA A 116 -4.88 -13.50 -4.05
CA ALA A 116 -6.28 -13.35 -4.39
C ALA A 116 -6.51 -12.46 -5.62
N PHE A 117 -5.52 -11.67 -6.04
CA PHE A 117 -5.62 -10.79 -7.22
C PHE A 117 -5.61 -11.62 -8.51
N ARG A 118 -6.63 -11.41 -9.34
CA ARG A 118 -6.76 -12.08 -10.62
C ARG A 118 -6.78 -11.07 -11.75
N GLN A 119 -5.92 -11.27 -12.73
CA GLN A 119 -5.80 -10.38 -13.88
C GLN A 119 -7.08 -10.36 -14.74
N ASP A 120 -7.79 -11.48 -14.81
CA ASP A 120 -9.04 -11.63 -15.56
C ASP A 120 -10.25 -10.93 -14.90
N GLU A 121 -10.11 -10.50 -13.64
CA GLU A 121 -11.13 -9.71 -12.92
C GLU A 121 -10.99 -8.19 -13.16
N VAL A 122 -9.91 -7.72 -13.78
CA VAL A 122 -9.68 -6.28 -14.00
C VAL A 122 -10.71 -5.75 -15.01
N PRO A 123 -11.57 -4.79 -14.61
CA PRO A 123 -12.66 -4.29 -15.46
C PRO A 123 -12.15 -3.25 -16.45
N LEU A 124 -11.48 -3.70 -17.52
CA LEU A 124 -10.83 -2.83 -18.51
C LEU A 124 -11.80 -1.84 -19.17
N GLU A 125 -13.08 -2.19 -19.27
CA GLU A 125 -14.12 -1.31 -19.82
C GLU A 125 -14.36 -0.05 -18.98
N ARG A 126 -13.89 -0.02 -17.74
CA ARG A 126 -14.00 1.15 -16.84
C ARG A 126 -12.92 2.20 -17.08
N ALA A 127 -11.88 1.85 -17.84
CA ALA A 127 -10.79 2.76 -18.19
C ALA A 127 -11.10 3.66 -19.40
N ASN A 128 -12.32 3.60 -19.94
CA ASN A 128 -12.78 4.41 -21.10
C ASN A 128 -13.65 5.60 -20.65
#